data_19f240552db848210565273cdcf73fc0
#
_entry.id   19f240552db848210565273cdcf73fc0
#
_cell.length_a   1.000
_cell.length_b   1.000
_cell.length_c   1.000
_cell.angle_alpha   90.00
_cell.angle_beta   90.00
_cell.angle_gamma   90.00
#
_symmetry.space_group_name_H-M   'P 1'
#
loop_
_entity.id
_entity.type
_entity.pdbx_description
1 polymer ?
#
loop_
_entity_poly.entity_id
_entity_poly.type
_entity_poly.pdbx_seq_one_letter_code
_entity_poly.pdbx_strand_id
1 'polypeptide(L)'
;MAASSSQPQLVSPSLGQALIEAAATPHFASVLLGTARQFDCIDEVFAYQVDTDKGDVQTLLASGERKGIAERTGEYARRFHSKDPLLAGSLRDKAFGFSRRVRAADIPKGEYRELCFDQPGFLDKVSFGWQEPGKLMVLSFYRGLHAQGDSASQLWSLGQVAM
;
A
#
# COMPACT_ATOMS: atom_id res chain seq x y z
N MET A 1 -28.14 17.38 15.91
CA MET A 1 -27.23 16.25 15.70
C MET A 1 -25.83 16.81 15.50
N ALA A 2 -24.97 16.69 16.49
CA ALA A 2 -23.59 17.15 16.39
C ALA A 2 -22.81 16.13 15.54
N ALA A 3 -22.33 16.55 14.37
CA ALA A 3 -21.34 15.79 13.62
C ALA A 3 -20.07 15.70 14.48
N SER A 4 -19.80 14.51 14.99
CA SER A 4 -18.52 14.22 15.65
C SER A 4 -17.43 14.36 14.59
N SER A 5 -16.77 15.51 14.57
CA SER A 5 -15.55 15.69 13.79
C SER A 5 -14.46 14.87 14.46
N SER A 6 -14.30 13.62 14.06
CA SER A 6 -13.14 12.83 14.44
C SER A 6 -11.90 13.52 13.87
N GLN A 7 -11.11 14.11 14.76
CA GLN A 7 -9.80 14.66 14.38
C GLN A 7 -8.94 13.51 13.81
N PRO A 8 -8.15 13.79 12.78
CA PRO A 8 -7.22 12.79 12.26
C PRO A 8 -6.27 12.33 13.37
N GLN A 9 -6.13 11.01 13.51
CA GLN A 9 -5.24 10.44 14.50
C GLN A 9 -3.80 10.55 13.98
N LEU A 10 -2.98 11.28 14.70
CA LEU A 10 -1.56 11.45 14.38
C LEU A 10 -0.76 10.23 14.80
N VAL A 11 0.31 9.92 14.07
CA VAL A 11 1.31 8.95 14.51
C VAL A 11 1.93 9.45 15.80
N SER A 12 1.90 8.62 16.85
CA SER A 12 2.51 9.01 18.13
C SER A 12 4.04 9.11 17.97
N PRO A 13 4.72 9.97 18.73
CA PRO A 13 6.18 10.08 18.68
C PRO A 13 6.89 8.74 18.92
N SER A 14 6.36 7.88 19.78
CA SER A 14 6.90 6.54 20.03
C SER A 14 6.80 5.60 18.84
N LEU A 15 5.72 5.65 18.08
CA LEU A 15 5.55 4.88 16.84
C LEU A 15 6.49 5.40 15.74
N GLY A 16 6.61 6.72 15.60
CA GLY A 16 7.54 7.33 14.67
C GLY A 16 8.99 6.95 14.98
N GLN A 17 9.38 6.97 16.25
CA GLN A 17 10.71 6.52 16.67
C GLN A 17 10.93 5.04 16.35
N ALA A 18 9.97 4.16 16.64
CA ALA A 18 10.07 2.74 16.33
C ALA A 18 10.27 2.48 14.82
N LEU A 19 9.59 3.25 13.96
CA LEU A 19 9.78 3.16 12.51
C LEU A 19 11.18 3.61 12.09
N ILE A 20 11.70 4.71 12.65
CA ILE A 20 13.04 5.20 12.35
C ILE A 20 14.09 4.19 12.79
N GLU A 21 13.98 3.64 13.99
CA GLU A 21 14.91 2.63 14.52
C GLU A 21 14.89 1.34 13.70
N ALA A 22 13.72 0.95 13.18
CA ALA A 22 13.56 -0.23 12.34
C ALA A 22 14.02 -0.04 10.89
N ALA A 23 14.12 1.20 10.40
CA ALA A 23 14.26 1.51 8.96
C ALA A 23 15.46 0.83 8.26
N ALA A 24 16.56 0.58 8.98
CA ALA A 24 17.74 -0.10 8.45
C ALA A 24 17.82 -1.58 8.84
N THR A 25 16.73 -2.18 9.32
CA THR A 25 16.70 -3.55 9.81
C THR A 25 15.78 -4.44 8.97
N PRO A 26 15.98 -5.77 8.98
CA PRO A 26 15.06 -6.72 8.36
C PRO A 26 13.63 -6.69 8.93
N HIS A 27 13.44 -6.07 10.12
CA HIS A 27 12.16 -5.99 10.81
C HIS A 27 11.30 -4.80 10.36
N PHE A 28 11.81 -3.91 9.51
CA PHE A 28 11.09 -2.69 9.11
C PHE A 28 9.69 -2.98 8.57
N ALA A 29 9.55 -3.95 7.68
CA ALA A 29 8.26 -4.27 7.08
C ALA A 29 7.21 -4.71 8.14
N SER A 30 7.60 -5.49 9.14
CA SER A 30 6.69 -5.92 10.21
C SER A 30 6.36 -4.79 11.19
N VAL A 31 7.30 -3.91 11.48
CA VAL A 31 7.05 -2.71 12.30
C VAL A 31 6.11 -1.75 11.57
N LEU A 32 6.32 -1.54 10.27
CA LEU A 32 5.44 -0.72 9.44
C LEU A 32 4.01 -1.26 9.41
N LEU A 33 3.85 -2.57 9.20
CA LEU A 33 2.55 -3.22 9.24
C LEU A 33 1.88 -3.08 10.60
N GLY A 34 2.60 -3.33 11.69
CA GLY A 34 2.10 -3.18 13.06
C GLY A 34 1.67 -1.75 13.38
N THR A 35 2.39 -0.76 12.86
CA THR A 35 2.03 0.66 12.99
C THR A 35 0.77 0.98 12.20
N ALA A 36 0.67 0.55 10.94
CA ALA A 36 -0.49 0.79 10.08
C ALA A 36 -1.77 0.17 10.66
N ARG A 37 -1.68 -0.98 11.31
CA ARG A 37 -2.80 -1.67 11.98
C ARG A 37 -3.42 -0.89 13.14
N GLN A 38 -2.74 0.11 13.65
CA GLN A 38 -3.32 0.98 14.69
C GLN A 38 -4.29 2.00 14.12
N PHE A 39 -4.26 2.22 12.82
CA PHE A 39 -5.12 3.19 12.14
C PHE A 39 -6.26 2.55 11.35
N ASP A 40 -6.05 1.34 10.83
CA ASP A 40 -7.05 0.63 10.03
C ASP A 40 -6.81 -0.90 10.06
N CYS A 41 -7.77 -1.66 9.56
CA CYS A 41 -7.67 -3.11 9.39
C CYS A 41 -6.74 -3.45 8.22
N ILE A 42 -5.44 -3.32 8.42
CA ILE A 42 -4.42 -3.62 7.43
C ILE A 42 -3.96 -5.07 7.57
N ASP A 43 -4.10 -5.85 6.52
CA ASP A 43 -3.67 -7.26 6.48
C ASP A 43 -2.26 -7.44 5.91
N GLU A 44 -1.86 -6.55 4.99
CA GLU A 44 -0.59 -6.68 4.29
C GLU A 44 -0.04 -5.32 3.88
N VAL A 45 1.26 -5.17 3.95
CA VAL A 45 2.00 -4.05 3.37
C VAL A 45 2.93 -4.56 2.27
N PHE A 46 2.98 -3.83 1.16
CA PHE A 46 3.82 -4.14 0.03
C PHE A 46 4.41 -2.87 -0.55
N ALA A 47 5.72 -2.79 -0.64
CA ALA A 47 6.41 -1.69 -1.32
C ALA A 47 7.27 -2.20 -2.46
N TYR A 48 7.28 -1.43 -3.54
CA TYR A 48 8.06 -1.71 -4.73
C TYR A 48 8.54 -0.44 -5.39
N GLN A 49 9.56 -0.59 -6.23
CA GLN A 49 10.10 0.46 -7.06
C GLN A 49 9.90 0.10 -8.53
N VAL A 50 9.49 1.08 -9.32
CA VAL A 50 9.40 0.97 -10.79
C VAL A 50 10.53 1.79 -11.38
N ASP A 51 11.33 1.18 -12.25
CA ASP A 51 12.21 1.89 -13.18
C ASP A 51 11.33 2.51 -14.28
N THR A 52 11.21 3.83 -14.31
CA THR A 52 10.29 4.50 -15.23
C THR A 52 10.79 4.50 -16.68
N ASP A 53 12.05 4.23 -16.91
CA ASP A 53 12.64 4.17 -18.24
C ASP A 53 12.51 2.77 -18.87
N LYS A 54 12.66 1.74 -18.04
CA LYS A 54 12.61 0.33 -18.47
C LYS A 54 11.26 -0.34 -18.22
N GLY A 55 10.50 0.17 -17.23
CA GLY A 55 9.26 -0.44 -16.78
C GLY A 55 9.45 -1.65 -15.85
N ASP A 56 10.68 -1.93 -15.41
CA ASP A 56 10.98 -3.02 -14.49
C ASP A 56 10.51 -2.69 -13.09
N VAL A 57 9.99 -3.70 -12.38
CA VAL A 57 9.51 -3.59 -11.01
C VAL A 57 10.37 -4.42 -10.08
N GLN A 58 10.82 -3.80 -8.99
CA GLN A 58 11.57 -4.44 -7.92
C GLN A 58 10.79 -4.38 -6.62
N THR A 59 10.59 -5.53 -5.99
CA THR A 59 10.04 -5.60 -4.62
C THR A 59 11.06 -5.04 -3.63
N LEU A 60 10.63 -4.09 -2.80
CA LEU A 60 11.44 -3.50 -1.73
C LEU A 60 11.15 -4.16 -0.38
N LEU A 61 9.87 -4.32 -0.06
CA LEU A 61 9.42 -5.01 1.16
C LEU A 61 8.02 -5.60 0.98
N ALA A 62 7.75 -6.62 1.77
CA ALA A 62 6.41 -7.17 1.92
C ALA A 62 6.27 -7.79 3.32
N SER A 63 5.15 -7.56 3.98
CA SER A 63 4.82 -8.19 5.26
C SER A 63 3.31 -8.36 5.39
N GLY A 64 2.88 -9.52 5.89
CA GLY A 64 1.48 -9.84 6.07
C GLY A 64 1.29 -11.28 6.55
N GLU A 65 0.09 -11.61 6.97
CA GLU A 65 -0.27 -12.94 7.48
C GLU A 65 -0.97 -13.81 6.45
N ARG A 66 -1.35 -13.24 5.29
CA ARG A 66 -2.01 -14.00 4.22
C ARG A 66 -1.02 -14.91 3.52
N LYS A 67 -1.44 -16.16 3.29
CA LYS A 67 -0.62 -17.13 2.56
C LYS A 67 -0.25 -16.62 1.16
N GLY A 68 0.90 -17.04 0.67
CA GLY A 68 1.33 -16.76 -0.70
C GLY A 68 1.83 -15.33 -0.95
N ILE A 69 2.22 -14.60 0.09
CA ILE A 69 2.72 -13.21 -0.06
C ILE A 69 3.92 -13.14 -1.02
N ALA A 70 4.88 -14.04 -0.90
CA ALA A 70 6.06 -14.06 -1.76
C ALA A 70 5.71 -14.36 -3.23
N GLU A 71 4.76 -15.28 -3.47
CA GLU A 71 4.26 -15.57 -4.80
C GLU A 71 3.53 -14.38 -5.39
N ARG A 72 2.59 -13.76 -4.64
CA ARG A 72 1.82 -12.60 -5.11
C ARG A 72 2.71 -11.43 -5.48
N THR A 73 3.65 -11.07 -4.60
CA THR A 73 4.55 -9.93 -4.82
C THR A 73 5.53 -10.19 -5.95
N GLY A 74 6.01 -11.43 -6.08
CA GLY A 74 6.86 -11.87 -7.20
C GLY A 74 6.11 -11.83 -8.55
N GLU A 75 4.89 -12.37 -8.62
CA GLU A 75 4.05 -12.32 -9.81
C GLU A 75 3.63 -10.89 -10.17
N TYR A 76 3.36 -10.06 -9.17
CA TYR A 76 3.09 -8.65 -9.39
C TYR A 76 4.29 -7.95 -10.06
N ALA A 77 5.48 -8.10 -9.49
CA ALA A 77 6.69 -7.50 -10.03
C ALA A 77 7.03 -8.00 -11.45
N ARG A 78 6.79 -9.28 -11.71
CA ARG A 78 7.14 -9.93 -12.98
C ARG A 78 6.17 -9.62 -14.11
N ARG A 79 4.85 -9.60 -13.86
CA ARG A 79 3.85 -9.52 -14.91
C ARG A 79 2.58 -8.72 -14.62
N PHE A 80 2.17 -8.54 -13.36
CA PHE A 80 0.89 -7.93 -13.05
C PHE A 80 0.92 -6.42 -12.87
N HIS A 81 2.10 -5.84 -12.64
CA HIS A 81 2.24 -4.39 -12.49
C HIS A 81 1.64 -3.61 -13.68
N SER A 82 1.79 -4.14 -14.91
CA SER A 82 1.23 -3.50 -16.10
C SER A 82 -0.30 -3.51 -16.17
N LYS A 83 -0.96 -4.37 -15.38
CA LYS A 83 -2.42 -4.49 -15.28
C LYS A 83 -3.00 -3.73 -14.08
N ASP A 84 -2.14 -3.16 -13.26
CA ASP A 84 -2.56 -2.40 -12.09
C ASP A 84 -3.08 -1.02 -12.50
N PRO A 85 -4.37 -0.69 -12.24
CA PRO A 85 -4.93 0.62 -12.55
C PRO A 85 -4.18 1.77 -11.88
N LEU A 86 -3.53 1.50 -10.74
CA LEU A 86 -2.71 2.45 -10.03
C LEU A 86 -1.57 2.96 -10.90
N LEU A 87 -0.78 2.05 -11.49
CA LEU A 87 0.38 2.41 -12.30
C LEU A 87 -0.02 3.01 -13.65
N ALA A 88 -1.07 2.50 -14.27
CA ALA A 88 -1.58 3.02 -15.54
C ALA A 88 -1.95 4.51 -15.47
N GLY A 89 -2.44 4.98 -14.31
CA GLY A 89 -2.73 6.40 -14.08
C GLY A 89 -1.52 7.21 -13.63
N SER A 90 -0.70 6.66 -12.74
CA SER A 90 0.37 7.37 -12.03
C SER A 90 1.57 7.68 -12.92
N LEU A 91 1.89 6.82 -13.89
CA LEU A 91 2.98 7.07 -14.86
C LEU A 91 2.65 8.20 -15.84
N ARG A 92 1.37 8.59 -15.96
CA ARG A 92 0.93 9.70 -16.81
C ARG A 92 0.93 11.04 -16.09
N ASP A 93 0.71 11.02 -14.78
CA ASP A 93 0.68 12.21 -13.94
C ASP A 93 2.10 12.48 -13.43
N LYS A 94 2.72 13.57 -13.87
CA LYS A 94 4.05 14.03 -13.42
C LYS A 94 4.04 14.63 -12.01
N ALA A 95 3.14 14.20 -11.13
CA ALA A 95 3.08 14.67 -9.76
C ALA A 95 4.19 14.03 -8.92
N PHE A 96 4.84 14.80 -8.05
CA PHE A 96 5.88 14.32 -7.14
C PHE A 96 5.41 13.26 -6.14
N GLY A 97 4.11 13.18 -5.89
CA GLY A 97 3.52 12.20 -5.01
C GLY A 97 2.03 12.02 -5.29
N PHE A 98 1.50 10.86 -4.91
CA PHE A 98 0.08 10.58 -5.02
C PHE A 98 -0.38 9.66 -3.87
N SER A 99 -1.66 9.71 -3.58
CA SER A 99 -2.36 8.69 -2.82
C SER A 99 -3.56 8.21 -3.61
N ARG A 100 -3.76 6.90 -3.69
CA ARG A 100 -4.89 6.29 -4.41
C ARG A 100 -5.41 5.06 -3.69
N ARG A 101 -6.71 4.87 -3.80
CA ARG A 101 -7.39 3.65 -3.43
C ARG A 101 -7.79 2.87 -4.67
N VAL A 102 -7.50 1.59 -4.69
CA VAL A 102 -7.93 0.66 -5.73
C VAL A 102 -8.76 -0.43 -5.08
N ARG A 103 -10.04 -0.53 -5.44
CA ARG A 103 -10.95 -1.56 -4.96
C ARG A 103 -10.84 -2.81 -5.85
N ALA A 104 -10.90 -3.99 -5.24
CA ALA A 104 -10.93 -5.24 -5.99
C ALA A 104 -12.09 -5.27 -7.02
N ALA A 105 -13.26 -4.70 -6.63
CA ALA A 105 -14.43 -4.63 -7.50
C ALA A 105 -14.22 -3.80 -8.79
N ASP A 106 -13.31 -2.83 -8.75
CA ASP A 106 -13.01 -1.94 -9.87
C ASP A 106 -11.97 -2.55 -10.84
N ILE A 107 -11.34 -3.67 -10.45
CA ILE A 107 -10.38 -4.39 -11.29
C ILE A 107 -11.14 -5.42 -12.14
N PRO A 108 -10.90 -5.45 -13.46
CA PRO A 108 -11.48 -6.49 -14.31
C PRO A 108 -11.16 -7.90 -13.81
N LYS A 109 -12.10 -8.82 -13.94
CA LYS A 109 -11.87 -10.22 -13.62
C LYS A 109 -10.71 -10.78 -14.47
N GLY A 110 -9.83 -11.53 -13.82
CA GLY A 110 -8.65 -12.11 -14.46
C GLY A 110 -7.60 -12.50 -13.43
N GLU A 111 -6.51 -13.07 -13.89
CA GLU A 111 -5.45 -13.61 -13.02
C GLU A 111 -4.87 -12.59 -12.02
N TYR A 112 -4.70 -11.33 -12.44
CA TYR A 112 -4.22 -10.28 -11.54
C TYR A 112 -5.16 -10.08 -10.35
N ARG A 113 -6.45 -9.88 -10.63
CA ARG A 113 -7.45 -9.70 -9.57
C ARG A 113 -7.54 -10.95 -8.71
N GLU A 114 -7.59 -12.12 -9.31
CA GLU A 114 -7.73 -13.38 -8.60
C GLU A 114 -6.56 -13.61 -7.64
N LEU A 115 -5.32 -13.54 -8.12
CA LEU A 115 -4.14 -13.81 -7.30
C LEU A 115 -3.88 -12.72 -6.25
N CYS A 116 -4.04 -11.45 -6.65
CA CYS A 116 -3.64 -10.33 -5.80
C CYS A 116 -4.74 -9.81 -4.87
N PHE A 117 -6.01 -10.15 -5.10
CA PHE A 117 -7.14 -9.67 -4.30
C PHE A 117 -8.10 -10.77 -3.85
N ASP A 118 -8.65 -11.56 -4.78
CA ASP A 118 -9.75 -12.47 -4.44
C ASP A 118 -9.26 -13.66 -3.59
N GLN A 119 -8.14 -14.31 -3.94
CA GLN A 119 -7.57 -15.42 -3.16
C GLN A 119 -7.13 -15.02 -1.76
N PRO A 120 -6.40 -13.91 -1.53
CA PRO A 120 -6.06 -13.46 -0.19
C PRO A 120 -7.25 -12.82 0.56
N GLY A 121 -8.35 -12.51 -0.11
CA GLY A 121 -9.54 -11.90 0.49
C GLY A 121 -9.36 -10.40 0.76
N PHE A 122 -8.65 -9.67 -0.10
CA PHE A 122 -8.53 -8.22 0.01
C PHE A 122 -9.70 -7.51 -0.66
N LEU A 123 -10.27 -6.53 0.02
CA LEU A 123 -11.29 -5.63 -0.54
C LEU A 123 -10.69 -4.55 -1.42
N ASP A 124 -9.59 -3.99 -0.96
CA ASP A 124 -8.91 -2.89 -1.61
C ASP A 124 -7.46 -2.74 -1.14
N LYS A 125 -6.75 -1.87 -1.81
CA LYS A 125 -5.48 -1.34 -1.35
C LYS A 125 -5.50 0.18 -1.37
N VAL A 126 -4.82 0.78 -0.40
CA VAL A 126 -4.49 2.20 -0.36
C VAL A 126 -3.01 2.33 -0.64
N SER A 127 -2.65 3.10 -1.65
CA SER A 127 -1.28 3.22 -2.10
C SER A 127 -0.81 4.66 -2.08
N PHE A 128 0.43 4.84 -1.68
CA PHE A 128 1.16 6.09 -1.71
C PHE A 128 2.35 5.94 -2.63
N GLY A 129 2.60 6.94 -3.46
CA GLY A 129 3.70 6.90 -4.41
C GLY A 129 4.52 8.18 -4.39
N TRP A 130 5.81 8.05 -4.62
CA TRP A 130 6.77 9.15 -4.75
C TRP A 130 7.58 8.96 -6.01
N GLN A 131 7.62 10.00 -6.83
CA GLN A 131 8.37 9.98 -8.07
C GLN A 131 9.68 10.75 -7.92
N GLU A 132 10.77 10.08 -8.27
CA GLU A 132 12.10 10.64 -8.45
C GLU A 132 12.52 10.48 -9.91
N PRO A 133 13.58 11.18 -10.38
CA PRO A 133 14.08 10.97 -11.72
C PRO A 133 14.42 9.51 -12.00
N GLY A 134 13.76 8.90 -13.00
CA GLY A 134 13.95 7.50 -13.39
C GLY A 134 13.32 6.47 -12.48
N LYS A 135 12.63 6.84 -11.40
CA LYS A 135 12.09 5.92 -10.41
C LYS A 135 10.74 6.36 -9.87
N LEU A 136 9.86 5.39 -9.67
CA LEU A 136 8.62 5.56 -8.91
C LEU A 136 8.64 4.56 -7.74
N MET A 137 8.57 5.04 -6.52
CA MET A 137 8.39 4.22 -5.32
C MET A 137 6.92 4.18 -4.93
N VAL A 138 6.41 3.01 -4.64
CA VAL A 138 5.02 2.81 -4.22
C VAL A 138 4.97 1.98 -2.95
N LEU A 139 4.20 2.45 -1.98
CA LEU A 139 3.86 1.73 -0.76
C LEU A 139 2.35 1.50 -0.73
N SER A 140 1.95 0.25 -0.62
CA SER A 140 0.54 -0.17 -0.62
C SER A 140 0.18 -0.87 0.68
N PHE A 141 -0.96 -0.49 1.25
CA PHE A 141 -1.59 -1.14 2.39
C PHE A 141 -2.84 -1.86 1.91
N TYR A 142 -2.88 -3.18 2.06
CA TYR A 142 -4.02 -4.00 1.66
C TYR A 142 -4.96 -4.21 2.82
N ARG A 143 -6.26 -4.01 2.56
CA ARG A 143 -7.34 -4.16 3.55
C ARG A 143 -8.19 -5.37 3.22
N GLY A 144 -8.42 -6.21 4.22
CA GLY A 144 -9.24 -7.41 4.08
C GLY A 144 -10.73 -7.16 4.30
N LEU A 145 -11.51 -8.24 4.32
CA LEU A 145 -12.97 -8.24 4.43
C LEU A 145 -13.50 -7.61 5.73
N HIS A 146 -12.67 -7.44 6.76
CA HIS A 146 -13.05 -6.81 8.03
C HIS A 146 -12.84 -5.29 8.04
N ALA A 147 -12.28 -4.72 6.99
CA ALA A 147 -12.10 -3.28 6.87
C ALA A 147 -13.47 -2.60 6.79
N GLN A 148 -13.77 -1.78 7.79
CA GLN A 148 -15.00 -0.99 7.83
C GLN A 148 -14.71 0.45 7.46
N GLY A 149 -15.54 1.00 6.59
CA GLY A 149 -15.56 2.41 6.32
C GLY A 149 -14.54 2.90 5.28
N ASP A 150 -14.84 4.07 4.80
CA ASP A 150 -14.11 4.83 3.79
C ASP A 150 -13.90 6.23 4.34
N SER A 151 -13.18 6.33 5.46
CA SER A 151 -12.98 7.62 6.07
C SER A 151 -11.73 8.30 5.50
N ALA A 152 -11.87 9.54 5.08
CA ALA A 152 -10.75 10.39 4.67
C ALA A 152 -9.67 10.48 5.76
N SER A 153 -10.07 10.38 7.03
CA SER A 153 -9.15 10.39 8.18
C SER A 153 -8.24 9.17 8.23
N GLN A 154 -8.75 7.98 7.87
CA GLN A 154 -7.93 6.76 7.81
C GLN A 154 -6.88 6.85 6.70
N LEU A 155 -7.28 7.32 5.51
CA LEU A 155 -6.35 7.54 4.40
C LEU A 155 -5.25 8.53 4.76
N TRP A 156 -5.62 9.61 5.44
CA TRP A 156 -4.67 10.62 5.89
C TRP A 156 -3.71 10.07 6.95
N SER A 157 -4.21 9.28 7.91
CA SER A 157 -3.39 8.63 8.94
C SER A 157 -2.41 7.62 8.34
N LEU A 158 -2.85 6.81 7.37
CA LEU A 158 -1.95 5.92 6.63
C LEU A 158 -0.88 6.70 5.85
N GLY A 159 -1.24 7.84 5.27
CA GLY A 159 -0.30 8.73 4.61
C GLY A 159 0.82 9.22 5.53
N GLN A 160 0.50 9.49 6.80
CA GLN A 160 1.50 9.87 7.80
C GLN A 160 2.45 8.72 8.19
N VAL A 161 1.96 7.48 8.16
CA VAL A 161 2.81 6.31 8.38
C VAL A 161 3.78 6.10 7.21
N ALA A 162 3.36 6.51 6.01
CA ALA A 162 4.12 6.32 4.77
C ALA A 162 5.19 7.38 4.52
N MET A 163 5.04 8.58 5.09
CA MET A 163 6.00 9.69 4.99
C MET A 163 7.12 9.60 6.02
#